data_a77d0a69fbd6c9399bbf4e91e20d2e08
#
_entry.id   a77d0a69fbd6c9399bbf4e91e20d2e08
#
_cell.length_a   1.000
_cell.length_b   1.000
_cell.length_c   1.000
_cell.angle_alpha   90.00
_cell.angle_beta   90.00
_cell.angle_gamma   90.00
#
_symmetry.space_group_name_H-M   'P 1'
#
loop_
_entity.id
_entity.type
_entity.pdbx_description
1 polymer ?
#
loop_
_entity_poly.entity_id
_entity_poly.type
_entity_poly.pdbx_seq_one_letter_code
_entity_poly.pdbx_strand_id
1 'polypeptide(L)'
;IVEDAGRAPSWVNAQEWHVYMATEKTLKNIRAEYMALAEKGDQGMADYGMPHREEWSKLAQEHMAGFHNLIAAEGVGQTMAGVEDMLFNAPAVAFITMPKGASRWAVLDLGGFTQTMQLSAFNKGLGSIAAYNLVKHPEVLRRYLDVPETDDIVVGVALGYESDDKLNQLHTVRELVDRVVTFKD
;
A
#
# COMPACT_ATOMS: atom_id res chain seq x y z
N ILE A 1 11.82 5.80 10.94
CA ILE A 1 10.80 5.85 9.86
C ILE A 1 9.42 6.15 10.45
N VAL A 2 8.89 5.32 11.37
CA VAL A 2 7.55 5.55 11.97
C VAL A 2 7.51 6.86 12.78
N GLU A 3 8.57 7.18 13.51
CA GLU A 3 8.70 8.46 14.22
C GLU A 3 8.62 9.66 13.27
N ASP A 4 9.31 9.58 12.13
CA ASP A 4 9.27 10.63 11.10
C ASP A 4 7.87 10.73 10.48
N ALA A 5 7.22 9.59 10.21
CA ALA A 5 5.86 9.52 9.72
C ALA A 5 4.86 10.18 10.70
N GLY A 6 5.07 10.02 12.00
CA GLY A 6 4.27 10.65 13.05
C GLY A 6 4.34 12.18 13.08
N ARG A 7 5.22 12.80 12.26
CA ARG A 7 5.24 14.26 12.06
C ARG A 7 4.23 14.72 11.00
N ALA A 8 3.56 13.81 10.31
CA ALA A 8 2.50 14.19 9.39
C ALA A 8 1.38 14.94 10.14
N PRO A 9 0.84 16.03 9.57
CA PRO A 9 -0.27 16.74 10.18
C PRO A 9 -1.53 15.89 10.17
N SER A 10 -2.42 16.14 11.14
CA SER A 10 -3.74 15.53 11.16
C SER A 10 -4.79 16.54 11.61
N TRP A 11 -6.05 16.28 11.27
CA TRP A 11 -7.17 17.14 11.65
C TRP A 11 -7.21 17.36 13.15
N VAL A 12 -7.02 18.60 13.59
CA VAL A 12 -6.98 19.00 15.01
C VAL A 12 -6.06 18.09 15.86
N ASN A 13 -4.99 17.56 15.24
CA ASN A 13 -4.05 16.62 15.84
C ASN A 13 -4.69 15.28 16.28
N ALA A 14 -5.68 14.79 15.53
CA ALA A 14 -6.43 13.58 15.86
C ALA A 14 -5.57 12.30 15.84
N GLN A 15 -4.68 12.15 14.87
CA GLN A 15 -3.73 11.02 14.76
C GLN A 15 -4.41 9.65 14.88
N GLU A 16 -5.52 9.43 14.18
CA GLU A 16 -6.32 8.20 14.20
C GLU A 16 -5.69 7.04 13.41
N TRP A 17 -4.38 6.87 13.47
CA TRP A 17 -3.68 5.74 12.87
C TRP A 17 -2.97 4.92 13.92
N HIS A 18 -2.88 3.61 13.68
CA HIS A 18 -2.01 2.71 14.43
C HIS A 18 -1.19 1.87 13.46
N VAL A 19 0.04 1.49 13.84
CA VAL A 19 0.96 0.74 12.99
C VAL A 19 1.35 -0.57 13.64
N TYR A 20 1.07 -1.67 12.97
CA TYR A 20 1.54 -3.00 13.31
C TYR A 20 2.72 -3.36 12.40
N MET A 21 3.91 -3.50 12.98
CA MET A 21 5.10 -3.90 12.24
C MET A 21 5.26 -5.41 12.26
N ALA A 22 5.23 -6.04 11.09
CA ALA A 22 5.58 -7.44 10.93
C ALA A 22 6.99 -7.59 10.39
N THR A 23 7.79 -8.40 11.07
CA THR A 23 9.18 -8.75 10.69
C THR A 23 9.43 -10.23 10.96
N GLU A 24 10.56 -10.75 10.52
CA GLU A 24 11.07 -12.07 10.85
C GLU A 24 10.00 -13.19 10.84
N LYS A 25 9.81 -13.89 11.98
CA LYS A 25 8.92 -15.05 12.11
C LYS A 25 7.46 -14.68 11.82
N THR A 26 6.97 -13.56 12.34
CA THR A 26 5.59 -13.12 12.12
C THR A 26 5.33 -12.88 10.65
N LEU A 27 6.19 -12.11 9.98
CA LEU A 27 6.05 -11.84 8.56
C LEU A 27 6.19 -13.10 7.69
N LYS A 28 7.11 -14.00 8.08
CA LYS A 28 7.26 -15.29 7.40
C LYS A 28 5.99 -16.12 7.45
N ASN A 29 5.30 -16.16 8.59
CA ASN A 29 4.06 -16.90 8.75
C ASN A 29 2.92 -16.26 7.94
N ILE A 30 2.76 -14.93 7.98
CA ILE A 30 1.79 -14.20 7.17
C ILE A 30 2.01 -14.51 5.69
N ARG A 31 3.25 -14.41 5.22
CA ARG A 31 3.62 -14.68 3.82
C ARG A 31 3.25 -16.12 3.40
N ALA A 32 3.54 -17.09 4.24
CA ALA A 32 3.22 -18.49 3.95
C ALA A 32 1.70 -18.71 3.77
N GLU A 33 0.86 -18.06 4.58
CA GLU A 33 -0.59 -18.15 4.42
C GLU A 33 -1.08 -17.40 3.17
N TYR A 34 -0.54 -16.22 2.87
CA TYR A 34 -0.86 -15.49 1.64
C TYR A 34 -0.57 -16.32 0.40
N MET A 35 0.60 -16.96 0.34
CA MET A 35 0.97 -17.87 -0.75
C MET A 35 0.00 -19.06 -0.84
N ALA A 36 -0.34 -19.68 0.31
CA ALA A 36 -1.27 -20.81 0.32
C ALA A 36 -2.70 -20.43 -0.10
N LEU A 37 -3.15 -19.20 0.17
CA LEU A 37 -4.42 -18.66 -0.30
C LEU A 37 -4.37 -18.37 -1.81
N ALA A 38 -3.28 -17.77 -2.29
CA ALA A 38 -3.06 -17.54 -3.71
C ALA A 38 -3.06 -18.84 -4.52
N GLU A 39 -2.40 -19.90 -4.04
CA GLU A 39 -2.41 -21.23 -4.67
C GLU A 39 -3.83 -21.82 -4.77
N LYS A 40 -4.73 -21.47 -3.88
CA LYS A 40 -6.16 -21.88 -3.92
C LYS A 40 -7.01 -20.96 -4.80
N GLY A 41 -6.42 -19.90 -5.37
CA GLY A 41 -7.12 -18.89 -6.17
C GLY A 41 -7.94 -17.91 -5.35
N ASP A 42 -7.70 -17.83 -4.04
CA ASP A 42 -8.37 -16.86 -3.16
C ASP A 42 -7.81 -15.45 -3.42
N GLN A 43 -8.69 -14.55 -3.85
CA GLN A 43 -8.31 -13.17 -4.16
C GLN A 43 -8.30 -12.27 -2.94
N GLY A 44 -8.91 -12.70 -1.85
CA GLY A 44 -9.11 -11.90 -0.65
C GLY A 44 -9.99 -10.66 -0.87
N MET A 45 -10.28 -9.96 0.20
CA MET A 45 -10.97 -8.67 0.20
C MET A 45 -10.50 -7.85 1.40
N ALA A 46 -9.83 -6.74 1.15
CA ALA A 46 -9.41 -5.82 2.21
C ALA A 46 -10.62 -5.18 2.92
N ASP A 47 -10.45 -4.73 4.16
CA ASP A 47 -11.52 -4.07 4.93
C ASP A 47 -12.09 -2.85 4.19
N TYR A 48 -11.26 -2.11 3.46
CA TYR A 48 -11.71 -0.97 2.63
C TYR A 48 -12.29 -1.39 1.27
N GLY A 49 -12.35 -2.70 0.98
CA GLY A 49 -12.79 -3.19 -0.32
C GLY A 49 -11.83 -2.79 -1.46
N MET A 50 -12.24 -3.14 -2.67
CA MET A 50 -11.52 -2.76 -3.87
C MET A 50 -12.48 -1.98 -4.78
N PRO A 51 -12.22 -0.68 -5.04
CA PRO A 51 -13.09 0.09 -5.90
C PRO A 51 -13.03 -0.42 -7.34
N HIS A 52 -14.18 -0.53 -7.99
CA HIS A 52 -14.25 -0.90 -9.39
C HIS A 52 -13.78 0.26 -10.27
N ARG A 53 -13.12 -0.06 -11.39
CA ARG A 53 -12.53 0.98 -12.27
C ARG A 53 -13.57 1.92 -12.84
N GLU A 54 -14.76 1.43 -13.09
CA GLU A 54 -15.90 2.19 -13.62
C GLU A 54 -16.38 3.30 -12.67
N GLU A 55 -16.08 3.19 -11.38
CA GLU A 55 -16.39 4.19 -10.36
C GLU A 55 -15.46 5.41 -10.40
N TRP A 56 -14.36 5.31 -11.12
CA TRP A 56 -13.38 6.38 -11.25
C TRP A 56 -13.71 7.31 -12.42
N SER A 57 -13.19 8.54 -12.36
CA SER A 57 -13.31 9.47 -13.49
C SER A 57 -12.68 8.90 -14.77
N LYS A 58 -13.13 9.36 -15.96
CA LYS A 58 -12.56 8.92 -17.24
C LYS A 58 -11.03 9.12 -17.30
N LEU A 59 -10.54 10.25 -16.81
CA LEU A 59 -9.12 10.53 -16.77
C LEU A 59 -8.35 9.51 -15.89
N ALA A 60 -8.89 9.18 -14.72
CA ALA A 60 -8.29 8.16 -13.86
C ALA A 60 -8.29 6.77 -14.53
N GLN A 61 -9.37 6.40 -15.24
CA GLN A 61 -9.45 5.16 -16.01
C GLN A 61 -8.38 5.11 -17.13
N GLU A 62 -8.14 6.23 -17.83
CA GLU A 62 -7.09 6.36 -18.84
C GLU A 62 -5.69 6.15 -18.21
N HIS A 63 -5.42 6.75 -17.04
CA HIS A 63 -4.15 6.53 -16.32
C HIS A 63 -3.96 5.08 -15.91
N MET A 64 -5.01 4.42 -15.39
CA MET A 64 -4.96 3.01 -15.04
C MET A 64 -4.69 2.12 -16.25
N ALA A 65 -5.31 2.43 -17.40
CA ALA A 65 -5.05 1.73 -18.66
C ALA A 65 -3.59 1.93 -19.12
N GLY A 66 -3.07 3.15 -19.01
CA GLY A 66 -1.67 3.47 -19.30
C GLY A 66 -0.69 2.65 -18.46
N PHE A 67 -0.97 2.47 -17.17
CA PHE A 67 -0.17 1.61 -16.29
C PHE A 67 -0.17 0.14 -16.73
N HIS A 68 -1.34 -0.40 -17.09
CA HIS A 68 -1.41 -1.77 -17.63
C HIS A 68 -0.66 -1.94 -18.93
N ASN A 69 -0.75 -0.96 -19.83
CA ASN A 69 -0.02 -0.98 -21.09
C ASN A 69 1.49 -0.96 -20.85
N LEU A 70 1.97 -0.19 -19.86
CA LEU A 70 3.38 -0.18 -19.47
C LEU A 70 3.83 -1.56 -18.99
N ILE A 71 3.10 -2.18 -18.06
CA ILE A 71 3.40 -3.53 -17.54
C ILE A 71 3.46 -4.56 -18.65
N ALA A 72 2.50 -4.50 -19.59
CA ALA A 72 2.46 -5.40 -20.75
C ALA A 72 3.65 -5.17 -21.70
N ALA A 73 3.97 -3.91 -22.01
CA ALA A 73 5.08 -3.55 -22.88
C ALA A 73 6.43 -3.98 -22.31
N GLU A 74 6.60 -3.87 -21.00
CA GLU A 74 7.83 -4.29 -20.30
C GLU A 74 7.89 -5.80 -20.03
N GLY A 75 6.78 -6.53 -20.24
CA GLY A 75 6.70 -7.98 -20.06
C GLY A 75 6.86 -8.47 -18.62
N VAL A 76 6.56 -7.62 -17.62
CA VAL A 76 6.80 -7.92 -16.20
C VAL A 76 5.54 -8.34 -15.42
N GLY A 77 4.40 -8.52 -16.10
CA GLY A 77 3.11 -8.80 -15.42
C GLY A 77 3.10 -10.07 -14.58
N GLN A 78 3.70 -11.16 -15.04
CA GLN A 78 3.77 -12.40 -14.26
C GLN A 78 4.70 -12.26 -13.04
N THR A 79 5.84 -11.58 -13.21
CA THR A 79 6.77 -11.32 -12.11
C THR A 79 6.10 -10.45 -11.05
N MET A 80 5.36 -9.41 -11.45
CA MET A 80 4.62 -8.55 -10.55
C MET A 80 3.60 -9.34 -9.73
N ALA A 81 2.74 -10.16 -10.36
CA ALA A 81 1.78 -10.98 -9.65
C ALA A 81 2.44 -11.93 -8.63
N GLY A 82 3.54 -12.57 -9.02
CA GLY A 82 4.28 -13.47 -8.13
C GLY A 82 4.88 -12.78 -6.90
N VAL A 83 5.41 -11.56 -7.04
CA VAL A 83 5.99 -10.84 -5.88
C VAL A 83 4.90 -10.25 -4.97
N GLU A 84 3.73 -9.91 -5.50
CA GLU A 84 2.59 -9.44 -4.72
C GLU A 84 2.11 -10.48 -3.70
N ASP A 85 1.95 -11.75 -4.11
CA ASP A 85 1.55 -12.85 -3.24
C ASP A 85 2.62 -13.19 -2.19
N MET A 86 3.86 -12.87 -2.45
CA MET A 86 4.98 -13.00 -1.52
C MET A 86 5.21 -11.75 -0.66
N LEU A 87 4.26 -10.82 -0.59
CA LEU A 87 4.40 -9.54 0.13
C LEU A 87 5.68 -8.79 -0.30
N PHE A 88 5.94 -8.76 -1.62
CA PHE A 88 7.11 -8.13 -2.25
C PHE A 88 8.47 -8.66 -1.74
N ASN A 89 8.53 -9.84 -1.13
CA ASN A 89 9.70 -10.37 -0.43
C ASN A 89 10.33 -9.43 0.60
N ALA A 90 9.59 -8.43 1.03
CA ALA A 90 10.08 -7.44 1.97
C ALA A 90 10.47 -8.07 3.32
N PRO A 91 11.55 -7.62 3.97
CA PRO A 91 11.94 -8.06 5.31
C PRO A 91 11.08 -7.46 6.41
N ALA A 92 10.35 -6.38 6.13
CA ALA A 92 9.45 -5.72 7.05
C ALA A 92 8.21 -5.19 6.32
N VAL A 93 7.05 -5.28 6.95
CA VAL A 93 5.80 -4.67 6.46
C VAL A 93 5.14 -3.93 7.62
N ALA A 94 4.81 -2.66 7.38
CA ALA A 94 3.98 -1.85 8.26
C ALA A 94 2.52 -1.99 7.81
N PHE A 95 1.66 -2.54 8.65
CA PHE A 95 0.21 -2.58 8.44
C PHE A 95 -0.41 -1.44 9.23
N ILE A 96 -1.10 -0.53 8.54
CA ILE A 96 -1.64 0.68 9.13
C ILE A 96 -3.15 0.54 9.26
N THR A 97 -3.66 0.76 10.46
CA THR A 97 -5.07 0.62 10.81
C THR A 97 -5.66 1.94 11.26
N MET A 98 -6.99 2.02 11.22
CA MET A 98 -7.80 3.09 11.79
C MET A 98 -9.07 2.50 12.42
N PRO A 99 -9.72 3.20 13.37
CA PRO A 99 -11.03 2.81 13.86
C PRO A 99 -12.06 2.67 12.72
N LYS A 100 -12.91 1.64 12.79
CA LYS A 100 -14.01 1.47 11.82
C LYS A 100 -14.91 2.70 11.80
N GLY A 101 -15.24 3.14 10.59
CA GLY A 101 -16.08 4.34 10.42
C GLY A 101 -15.34 5.66 10.63
N ALA A 102 -14.02 5.65 10.68
CA ALA A 102 -13.21 6.87 10.72
C ALA A 102 -13.61 7.86 9.62
N SER A 103 -13.46 9.15 9.89
CA SER A 103 -13.88 10.21 8.99
C SER A 103 -13.03 10.24 7.71
N ARG A 104 -13.56 10.85 6.63
CA ARG A 104 -12.77 11.08 5.40
C ARG A 104 -11.53 11.96 5.67
N TRP A 105 -11.56 12.80 6.70
CA TRP A 105 -10.40 13.58 7.11
C TRP A 105 -9.31 12.70 7.71
N ALA A 106 -9.68 11.71 8.53
CA ALA A 106 -8.72 10.74 9.05
C ALA A 106 -8.08 9.91 7.94
N VAL A 107 -8.83 9.55 6.89
CA VAL A 107 -8.28 8.86 5.70
C VAL A 107 -7.27 9.75 4.97
N LEU A 108 -7.57 11.05 4.81
CA LEU A 108 -6.63 12.02 4.23
C LEU A 108 -5.34 12.12 5.06
N ASP A 109 -5.48 12.20 6.37
CA ASP A 109 -4.37 12.28 7.33
C ASP A 109 -3.51 11.01 7.25
N LEU A 110 -4.14 9.82 7.20
CA LEU A 110 -3.45 8.55 7.05
C LEU A 110 -2.66 8.49 5.73
N GLY A 111 -3.20 9.04 4.64
CA GLY A 111 -2.47 9.20 3.38
C GLY A 111 -1.19 10.04 3.56
N GLY A 112 -1.28 11.15 4.29
CA GLY A 112 -0.13 11.98 4.66
C GLY A 112 0.91 11.22 5.50
N PHE A 113 0.45 10.48 6.51
CA PHE A 113 1.29 9.61 7.34
C PHE A 113 2.01 8.56 6.50
N THR A 114 1.27 7.84 5.65
CA THR A 114 1.81 6.79 4.77
C THR A 114 2.87 7.35 3.82
N GLN A 115 2.60 8.49 3.18
CA GLN A 115 3.56 9.13 2.28
C GLN A 115 4.81 9.61 3.02
N THR A 116 4.66 10.17 4.23
CA THR A 116 5.80 10.59 5.05
C THR A 116 6.66 9.38 5.45
N MET A 117 6.04 8.22 5.75
CA MET A 117 6.75 6.97 6.01
C MET A 117 7.61 6.55 4.83
N GLN A 118 7.06 6.59 3.60
CA GLN A 118 7.79 6.23 2.38
C GLN A 118 8.94 7.20 2.09
N LEU A 119 8.72 8.50 2.27
CA LEU A 119 9.79 9.50 2.11
C LEU A 119 10.91 9.31 3.14
N SER A 120 10.56 9.01 4.39
CA SER A 120 11.55 8.69 5.43
C SER A 120 12.34 7.41 5.09
N ALA A 121 11.68 6.38 4.57
CA ALA A 121 12.33 5.15 4.11
C ALA A 121 13.34 5.47 3.01
N PHE A 122 12.92 6.20 1.98
CA PHE A 122 13.77 6.63 0.87
C PHE A 122 14.98 7.44 1.35
N ASN A 123 14.78 8.39 2.25
CA ASN A 123 15.88 9.20 2.83
C ASN A 123 16.91 8.35 3.61
N LYS A 124 16.51 7.17 4.07
CA LYS A 124 17.37 6.20 4.76
C LYS A 124 17.94 5.12 3.84
N GLY A 125 17.76 5.25 2.53
CA GLY A 125 18.26 4.31 1.52
C GLY A 125 17.46 3.02 1.41
N LEU A 126 16.18 3.04 1.84
CA LEU A 126 15.26 1.90 1.72
C LEU A 126 14.25 2.13 0.61
N GLY A 127 13.94 1.08 -0.13
CA GLY A 127 12.76 1.00 -0.97
C GLY A 127 11.50 0.78 -0.14
N SER A 128 10.37 1.24 -0.68
CA SER A 128 9.06 1.02 -0.06
C SER A 128 7.95 0.98 -1.09
N ILE A 129 6.92 0.20 -0.80
CA ILE A 129 5.70 0.16 -1.61
C ILE A 129 4.47 0.08 -0.72
N ALA A 130 3.53 1.00 -0.91
CA ALA A 130 2.18 0.90 -0.36
C ALA A 130 1.29 0.14 -1.35
N ALA A 131 0.69 -0.97 -0.93
CA ALA A 131 -0.06 -1.82 -1.83
C ALA A 131 -1.31 -2.44 -1.19
N TYR A 132 -2.39 -2.52 -1.99
CA TYR A 132 -3.62 -3.23 -1.66
C TYR A 132 -3.36 -4.72 -1.33
N ASN A 133 -2.48 -5.37 -2.11
CA ASN A 133 -2.19 -6.79 -1.95
C ASN A 133 -1.60 -7.15 -0.58
N LEU A 134 -1.02 -6.18 0.12
CA LEU A 134 -0.52 -6.38 1.49
C LEU A 134 -1.65 -6.55 2.52
N VAL A 135 -2.85 -6.05 2.23
CA VAL A 135 -3.99 -6.04 3.18
C VAL A 135 -5.22 -6.82 2.69
N LYS A 136 -5.12 -7.54 1.57
CA LYS A 136 -6.24 -8.26 0.95
C LYS A 136 -6.79 -9.43 1.78
N HIS A 137 -6.05 -9.92 2.79
CA HIS A 137 -6.46 -10.99 3.71
C HIS A 137 -6.44 -10.49 5.16
N PRO A 138 -7.38 -9.60 5.55
CA PRO A 138 -7.39 -8.99 6.89
C PRO A 138 -7.55 -10.00 8.01
N GLU A 139 -8.25 -11.13 7.78
CA GLU A 139 -8.40 -12.21 8.74
C GLU A 139 -7.08 -12.90 9.10
N VAL A 140 -6.14 -13.01 8.14
CA VAL A 140 -4.78 -13.50 8.37
C VAL A 140 -4.02 -12.51 9.23
N LEU A 141 -4.07 -11.22 8.86
CA LEU A 141 -3.36 -10.16 9.57
C LEU A 141 -3.84 -10.03 11.01
N ARG A 142 -5.16 -10.08 11.26
CA ARG A 142 -5.73 -10.03 12.62
C ARG A 142 -5.18 -11.14 13.50
N ARG A 143 -5.08 -12.38 12.98
CA ARG A 143 -4.55 -13.50 13.76
C ARG A 143 -3.10 -13.39 14.16
N TYR A 144 -2.26 -12.80 13.32
CA TYR A 144 -0.82 -12.71 13.59
C TYR A 144 -0.39 -11.41 14.25
N LEU A 145 -1.20 -10.36 14.17
CA LEU A 145 -0.87 -9.02 14.65
C LEU A 145 -1.77 -8.55 15.79
N ASP A 146 -2.75 -9.38 16.19
CA ASP A 146 -3.74 -9.04 17.22
C ASP A 146 -4.50 -7.72 16.92
N VAL A 147 -4.77 -7.44 15.64
CA VAL A 147 -5.55 -6.27 15.24
C VAL A 147 -6.99 -6.43 15.72
N PRO A 148 -7.53 -5.49 16.49
CA PRO A 148 -8.89 -5.60 17.00
C PRO A 148 -9.93 -5.51 15.89
N GLU A 149 -11.08 -6.15 16.10
CA GLU A 149 -12.22 -6.10 15.16
C GLU A 149 -12.86 -4.70 15.03
N THR A 150 -12.53 -3.80 15.95
CA THR A 150 -12.96 -2.40 15.92
C THR A 150 -12.22 -1.54 14.90
N ASP A 151 -11.14 -2.06 14.33
CA ASP A 151 -10.27 -1.33 13.42
C ASP A 151 -10.32 -1.93 12.01
N ASP A 152 -10.24 -1.06 11.00
CA ASP A 152 -9.99 -1.43 9.62
C ASP A 152 -8.49 -1.43 9.35
N ILE A 153 -8.00 -2.47 8.66
CA ILE A 153 -6.64 -2.52 8.13
C ILE A 153 -6.65 -1.84 6.76
N VAL A 154 -6.13 -0.60 6.71
CA VAL A 154 -6.33 0.29 5.57
C VAL A 154 -5.30 0.10 4.49
N VAL A 155 -4.02 0.03 4.86
CA VAL A 155 -2.91 -0.09 3.90
C VAL A 155 -1.73 -0.81 4.53
N GLY A 156 -1.01 -1.57 3.71
CA GLY A 156 0.30 -2.11 4.05
C GLY A 156 1.39 -1.34 3.33
N VAL A 157 2.53 -1.13 4.00
CA VAL A 157 3.75 -0.58 3.41
C VAL A 157 4.87 -1.59 3.57
N ALA A 158 5.29 -2.21 2.48
CA ALA A 158 6.45 -3.06 2.45
C ALA A 158 7.72 -2.20 2.44
N LEU A 159 8.73 -2.62 3.22
CA LEU A 159 9.98 -1.89 3.43
C LEU A 159 11.17 -2.84 3.27
N GLY A 160 12.20 -2.43 2.57
CA GLY A 160 13.41 -3.22 2.37
C GLY A 160 14.41 -2.53 1.47
N TYR A 161 15.53 -3.21 1.19
CA TYR A 161 16.45 -2.76 0.15
C TYR A 161 15.94 -3.22 -1.22
N GLU A 162 16.01 -2.34 -2.20
CA GLU A 162 15.62 -2.67 -3.56
C GLU A 162 16.54 -3.74 -4.15
N SER A 163 15.94 -4.69 -4.86
CA SER A 163 16.68 -5.66 -5.68
C SER A 163 16.97 -5.08 -7.06
N ASP A 164 17.88 -5.71 -7.79
CA ASP A 164 18.18 -5.36 -9.20
C ASP A 164 17.09 -5.85 -10.18
N ASP A 165 15.88 -6.16 -9.69
CA ASP A 165 14.79 -6.64 -10.54
C ASP A 165 14.28 -5.54 -11.47
N LYS A 166 13.90 -5.93 -12.69
CA LYS A 166 13.35 -5.03 -13.71
C LYS A 166 12.10 -4.29 -13.24
N LEU A 167 11.31 -4.87 -12.31
CA LEU A 167 10.14 -4.23 -11.71
C LEU A 167 10.50 -2.90 -11.03
N ASN A 168 11.66 -2.81 -10.39
CA ASN A 168 12.11 -1.59 -9.70
C ASN A 168 12.57 -0.50 -10.68
N GLN A 169 12.70 -0.83 -11.97
CA GLN A 169 13.06 0.11 -13.06
C GLN A 169 11.81 0.76 -13.70
N LEU A 170 10.60 0.32 -13.33
CA LEU A 170 9.37 0.85 -13.92
C LEU A 170 9.11 2.28 -13.43
N HIS A 171 9.00 3.21 -14.38
CA HIS A 171 8.62 4.59 -14.12
C HIS A 171 7.26 4.90 -14.73
N THR A 172 6.27 5.12 -13.88
CA THR A 172 4.94 5.52 -14.32
C THR A 172 4.88 7.00 -14.67
N VAL A 173 4.14 7.34 -15.72
CA VAL A 173 3.91 8.73 -16.14
C VAL A 173 3.08 9.46 -15.08
N ARG A 174 3.31 10.76 -14.96
CA ARG A 174 2.49 11.68 -14.14
C ARG A 174 1.89 12.75 -15.04
N GLU A 175 0.74 13.28 -14.63
CA GLU A 175 0.14 14.42 -15.32
C GLU A 175 1.05 15.65 -15.24
N LEU A 176 0.97 16.47 -16.28
CA LEU A 176 1.69 17.74 -16.33
C LEU A 176 1.11 18.73 -15.31
N VAL A 177 1.96 19.60 -14.77
CA VAL A 177 1.56 20.55 -13.72
C VAL A 177 0.41 21.45 -14.17
N ASP A 178 0.39 21.89 -15.43
CA ASP A 178 -0.64 22.74 -16.01
C ASP A 178 -2.03 22.08 -16.11
N ARG A 179 -2.09 20.74 -16.02
CA ARG A 179 -3.35 19.98 -15.97
C ARG A 179 -3.89 19.78 -14.55
N VAL A 180 -3.04 19.90 -13.54
CA VAL A 180 -3.42 19.64 -12.13
C VAL A 180 -3.44 20.92 -11.30
N VAL A 181 -2.93 22.04 -11.84
CA VAL A 181 -2.88 23.33 -11.15
C VAL A 181 -3.59 24.39 -12.00
N THR A 182 -4.48 25.15 -11.38
CA THR A 182 -5.09 26.34 -11.97
C THR A 182 -4.61 27.55 -11.18
N PHE A 183 -3.87 28.44 -11.81
CA PHE A 183 -3.51 29.73 -11.23
C PHE A 183 -4.67 30.73 -11.45
N LYS A 184 -4.99 31.52 -10.44
CA LYS A 184 -5.94 32.62 -10.47
C LYS A 184 -5.22 33.89 -10.01
N ASP A 185 -5.28 34.93 -10.81
CA ASP A 185 -4.75 36.25 -10.48
C ASP A 185 -5.73 37.05 -9.61
#